data_639872110f2a781558324de8002146c1
#
_entry.id   639872110f2a781558324de8002146c1
#
_cell.length_a   1.000
_cell.length_b   1.000
_cell.length_c   1.000
_cell.angle_alpha   90.00
_cell.angle_beta   90.00
_cell.angle_gamma   90.00
#
_symmetry.space_group_name_H-M   'P 1'
#
loop_
_entity.id
_entity.type
_entity.pdbx_description
1 polymer ?
#
loop_
_entity_poly.entity_id
_entity_poly.type
_entity_poly.pdbx_seq_one_letter_code
_entity_poly.pdbx_strand_id
1 'polypeptide(L)'
;MHGATVAPRPAPQPAPPSWASYYDRLRWALYVVRHGCDVRPEVMDVCRRLVAHEVAQRKEHAGHPLRFVELWRPECRTCSDVTWPRTADGRLVNVAGKPCGRTGPHDEQPMHGVPMEHTGDGVHRCPVCGVEEDRTSQHELLRRFLESSALYFVALGGNRSSKSWSGSVCGAITAMGADHPDVREFLRRNGLGPGRLQAAPALVLAGSITNDDSRDYLRPIYDTLLPADWSWSARFAAQTAAAWMPGSGLGLPGSILFKTTSGADASKRWQGTSSPLVHNDEDHGDVEVLREQVRAVADQGGRWLGTFTPTRGKSPAVVDILFRDPPRAAGEVEVYRLDPTDNPMIDGNAMGRWLASMTERERRVRRYAEFVQLEGLVHPTYDEAVHVIEALPDDEMADWPRIDGADFGFRAPFAYVWGAVDPRGVLHILRVRYQPKVGTDAHVYAVLRHESCPDCWPGPEDWPADRWWDRRFSQAEKCSTCDGTGRRLPEPYARAADPADADARDRWSALGVPTIAANKARREGFQAVDRLLEVQDGRPGLVIHDHPSTAPLRVELRELAWKDPTAGKRSQLTVHRETEVVGADHAWDALRYLVMEARRLRLLAWDADGPDEDA
;
A
#
# COMPACT_ATOMS: atom_id res chain seq x y z
N MET A 1 38.87 34.09 -43.01
CA MET A 1 37.82 34.43 -42.04
C MET A 1 36.75 33.35 -42.15
N HIS A 2 36.76 32.39 -41.25
CA HIS A 2 35.73 31.35 -41.24
C HIS A 2 34.61 31.86 -40.32
N GLY A 3 33.46 32.19 -40.93
CA GLY A 3 32.26 32.55 -40.19
C GLY A 3 31.76 31.33 -39.42
N ALA A 4 31.86 31.38 -38.11
CA ALA A 4 31.23 30.39 -37.23
C ALA A 4 29.70 30.52 -37.40
N THR A 5 29.08 29.53 -38.02
CA THR A 5 27.63 29.39 -38.04
C THR A 5 27.15 29.14 -36.61
N VAL A 6 26.53 30.17 -36.03
CA VAL A 6 25.86 30.02 -34.72
C VAL A 6 24.72 29.04 -34.90
N ALA A 7 24.76 27.92 -34.15
CA ALA A 7 23.69 26.95 -34.17
C ALA A 7 22.35 27.64 -33.81
N PRO A 8 21.24 27.29 -34.48
CA PRO A 8 19.94 27.88 -34.19
C PRO A 8 19.56 27.59 -32.72
N ARG A 9 19.03 28.61 -32.04
CA ARG A 9 18.56 28.49 -30.66
C ARG A 9 17.41 27.50 -30.62
N PRO A 10 17.36 26.63 -29.61
CA PRO A 10 16.28 25.67 -29.48
C PRO A 10 14.94 26.39 -29.32
N ALA A 11 13.90 25.84 -29.96
CA ALA A 11 12.54 26.32 -29.76
C ALA A 11 12.14 26.15 -28.30
N PRO A 12 11.44 27.14 -27.70
CA PRO A 12 10.96 27.00 -26.34
C PRO A 12 9.91 25.87 -26.27
N GLN A 13 9.94 25.12 -25.18
CA GLN A 13 8.78 24.28 -24.85
C GLN A 13 7.55 25.20 -24.69
N PRO A 14 6.32 24.70 -24.94
CA PRO A 14 5.11 25.49 -24.71
C PRO A 14 5.15 26.17 -23.34
N ALA A 15 4.83 27.45 -23.28
CA ALA A 15 4.74 28.16 -22.03
C ALA A 15 3.72 27.47 -21.13
N PRO A 16 4.00 27.28 -19.81
CA PRO A 16 3.03 26.73 -18.91
C PRO A 16 1.78 27.62 -18.89
N PRO A 17 0.58 27.02 -18.80
CA PRO A 17 -0.65 27.79 -18.74
C PRO A 17 -0.64 28.75 -17.54
N SER A 18 -1.47 29.78 -17.58
CA SER A 18 -1.52 30.83 -16.54
C SER A 18 -1.83 30.32 -15.13
N TRP A 19 -2.48 29.15 -15.04
CA TRP A 19 -2.79 28.45 -13.79
C TRP A 19 -1.67 27.49 -13.32
N ALA A 20 -0.59 27.33 -14.10
CA ALA A 20 0.52 26.44 -13.68
C ALA A 20 1.13 26.89 -12.36
N SER A 21 1.58 25.92 -11.58
CA SER A 21 2.21 26.19 -10.28
C SER A 21 3.42 27.10 -10.40
N TYR A 22 3.78 27.78 -9.30
CA TYR A 22 5.01 28.57 -9.24
C TYR A 22 6.23 27.77 -9.73
N TYR A 23 6.33 26.51 -9.31
CA TYR A 23 7.45 25.65 -9.68
C TYR A 23 7.47 25.26 -11.15
N ASP A 24 6.33 25.05 -11.79
CA ASP A 24 6.27 24.76 -13.23
C ASP A 24 6.70 25.98 -14.03
N ARG A 25 6.27 27.18 -13.60
CA ARG A 25 6.70 28.45 -14.20
C ARG A 25 8.18 28.72 -13.96
N LEU A 26 8.68 28.43 -12.76
CA LEU A 26 10.10 28.54 -12.45
C LEU A 26 10.94 27.56 -13.26
N ARG A 27 10.53 26.30 -13.40
CA ARG A 27 11.21 25.31 -14.27
C ARG A 27 11.26 25.78 -15.71
N TRP A 28 10.13 26.25 -16.21
CA TRP A 28 10.07 26.78 -17.56
C TRP A 28 10.95 28.01 -17.73
N ALA A 29 10.92 28.95 -16.80
CA ALA A 29 11.77 30.14 -16.82
C ALA A 29 13.26 29.79 -16.75
N LEU A 30 13.64 28.83 -15.90
CA LEU A 30 15.00 28.29 -15.83
C LEU A 30 15.43 27.68 -17.17
N TYR A 31 14.55 26.88 -17.81
CA TYR A 31 14.81 26.31 -19.12
C TYR A 31 15.03 27.41 -20.18
N VAL A 32 14.11 28.37 -20.26
CA VAL A 32 14.17 29.50 -21.23
C VAL A 32 15.44 30.32 -21.04
N VAL A 33 15.79 30.67 -19.82
CA VAL A 33 17.00 31.47 -19.52
C VAL A 33 18.27 30.67 -19.80
N ARG A 34 18.32 29.40 -19.40
CA ARG A 34 19.49 28.54 -19.56
C ARG A 34 19.82 28.23 -21.01
N HIS A 35 18.81 28.02 -21.83
CA HIS A 35 19.00 27.64 -23.24
C HIS A 35 18.92 28.82 -24.21
N GLY A 36 18.66 30.03 -23.71
CA GLY A 36 18.56 31.22 -24.54
C GLY A 36 17.49 31.09 -25.63
N CYS A 37 16.34 30.47 -25.27
CA CYS A 37 15.25 30.20 -26.22
C CYS A 37 14.77 31.50 -26.92
N ASP A 38 14.31 31.37 -28.16
CA ASP A 38 13.73 32.47 -28.91
C ASP A 38 12.29 32.73 -28.43
N VAL A 39 12.17 33.62 -27.46
CA VAL A 39 10.90 34.11 -26.90
C VAL A 39 10.85 35.63 -26.98
N ARG A 40 9.64 36.19 -26.93
CA ARG A 40 9.50 37.67 -26.95
C ARG A 40 10.33 38.30 -25.83
N PRO A 41 10.93 39.49 -26.07
CA PRO A 41 11.80 40.14 -25.07
C PRO A 41 11.15 40.31 -23.69
N GLU A 42 9.86 40.64 -23.67
CA GLU A 42 9.09 40.80 -22.42
C GLU A 42 8.99 39.49 -21.64
N VAL A 43 8.81 38.37 -22.35
CA VAL A 43 8.76 37.04 -21.74
C VAL A 43 10.12 36.64 -21.18
N MET A 44 11.20 36.92 -21.92
CA MET A 44 12.56 36.69 -21.44
C MET A 44 12.87 37.51 -20.19
N ASP A 45 12.43 38.75 -20.13
CA ASP A 45 12.64 39.61 -18.98
C ASP A 45 11.86 39.10 -17.73
N VAL A 46 10.62 38.66 -17.91
CA VAL A 46 9.84 38.00 -16.84
C VAL A 46 10.54 36.72 -16.35
N CYS A 47 11.04 35.89 -17.28
CA CYS A 47 11.77 34.68 -16.90
C CYS A 47 13.05 35.01 -16.12
N ARG A 48 13.81 36.03 -16.55
CA ARG A 48 15.01 36.46 -15.83
C ARG A 48 14.71 36.99 -14.43
N ARG A 49 13.65 37.80 -14.29
CA ARG A 49 13.23 38.31 -12.97
C ARG A 49 12.80 37.16 -12.04
N LEU A 50 12.04 36.19 -12.54
CA LEU A 50 11.63 35.05 -11.75
C LEU A 50 12.81 34.20 -11.27
N VAL A 51 13.77 33.93 -12.18
CA VAL A 51 15.00 33.22 -11.86
C VAL A 51 15.88 34.01 -10.89
N ALA A 52 16.02 35.33 -11.11
CA ALA A 52 16.81 36.20 -10.23
C ALA A 52 16.20 36.29 -8.83
N HIS A 53 14.88 36.37 -8.74
CA HIS A 53 14.17 36.36 -7.47
C HIS A 53 14.42 35.03 -6.70
N GLU A 54 14.27 33.89 -7.38
CA GLU A 54 14.55 32.59 -6.79
C GLU A 54 16.00 32.44 -6.34
N VAL A 55 16.96 32.88 -7.17
CA VAL A 55 18.39 32.87 -6.81
C VAL A 55 18.69 33.77 -5.62
N ALA A 56 18.06 34.96 -5.55
CA ALA A 56 18.22 35.87 -4.41
C ALA A 56 17.64 35.24 -3.14
N GLN A 57 16.44 34.67 -3.24
CA GLN A 57 15.83 33.93 -2.13
C GLN A 57 16.72 32.78 -1.68
N ARG A 58 17.20 31.90 -2.59
CA ARG A 58 18.10 30.79 -2.22
C ARG A 58 19.38 31.26 -1.55
N LYS A 59 19.95 32.40 -1.95
CA LYS A 59 21.12 32.97 -1.27
C LYS A 59 20.80 33.47 0.13
N GLU A 60 19.65 34.11 0.30
CA GLU A 60 19.17 34.56 1.60
C GLU A 60 18.85 33.36 2.51
N HIS A 61 18.35 32.26 1.91
CA HIS A 61 17.93 31.04 2.59
C HIS A 61 19.09 30.11 2.96
N ALA A 62 20.25 30.22 2.31
CA ALA A 62 21.38 29.31 2.50
C ALA A 62 21.88 29.21 3.95
N GLY A 63 21.61 30.26 4.76
CA GLY A 63 21.94 30.27 6.19
C GLY A 63 20.83 29.75 7.12
N HIS A 64 19.58 29.78 6.66
CA HIS A 64 18.41 29.54 7.50
C HIS A 64 17.27 28.82 6.75
N PRO A 65 17.46 27.56 6.34
CA PRO A 65 16.52 26.89 5.44
C PRO A 65 15.09 26.78 6.02
N LEU A 66 14.92 26.51 7.31
CA LEU A 66 13.59 26.42 7.93
C LEU A 66 12.77 27.70 7.89
N ARG A 67 13.41 28.87 7.86
CA ARG A 67 12.70 30.17 7.79
C ARG A 67 11.84 30.31 6.54
N PHE A 68 12.12 29.54 5.52
CA PHE A 68 11.51 29.65 4.20
C PHE A 68 10.68 28.45 3.80
N VAL A 69 10.59 27.45 4.68
CA VAL A 69 9.72 26.31 4.47
C VAL A 69 8.27 26.75 4.70
N GLU A 70 7.49 26.72 3.64
CA GLU A 70 6.04 26.86 3.70
C GLU A 70 5.39 25.49 3.60
N LEU A 71 4.56 25.20 4.58
CA LEU A 71 3.79 23.95 4.58
C LEU A 71 2.63 24.10 3.61
N TRP A 72 2.53 23.21 2.65
CA TRP A 72 1.46 23.28 1.69
C TRP A 72 0.09 23.00 2.33
N ARG A 73 -0.90 23.69 1.78
CA ARG A 73 -2.33 23.48 2.00
C ARG A 73 -2.97 23.15 0.67
N PRO A 74 -4.07 22.36 0.64
CA PRO A 74 -4.74 22.09 -0.61
C PRO A 74 -5.25 23.38 -1.26
N GLU A 75 -5.22 23.43 -2.57
CA GLU A 75 -5.80 24.52 -3.34
C GLU A 75 -7.24 24.17 -3.73
N CYS A 76 -8.10 25.16 -3.77
CA CYS A 76 -9.49 24.99 -4.18
C CYS A 76 -9.57 24.52 -5.65
N ARG A 77 -10.10 23.33 -5.88
CA ARG A 77 -10.27 22.77 -7.24
C ARG A 77 -11.17 23.65 -8.09
N THR A 78 -12.27 24.13 -7.53
CA THR A 78 -13.23 25.02 -8.21
C THR A 78 -12.62 26.33 -8.65
N CYS A 79 -11.66 26.86 -7.88
CA CYS A 79 -11.02 28.13 -8.16
C CYS A 79 -9.72 28.00 -8.95
N SER A 80 -9.09 26.83 -8.96
CA SER A 80 -7.80 26.58 -9.63
C SER A 80 -7.96 26.18 -11.09
N ASP A 81 -9.09 25.60 -11.50
CA ASP A 81 -9.31 25.06 -12.86
C ASP A 81 -9.81 26.09 -13.87
N VAL A 82 -9.88 27.36 -13.51
CA VAL A 82 -10.56 28.36 -14.35
C VAL A 82 -9.60 29.44 -14.82
N THR A 83 -9.66 29.73 -16.13
CA THR A 83 -9.27 31.03 -16.69
C THR A 83 -10.18 32.09 -16.08
N TRP A 84 -9.68 32.78 -15.06
CA TRP A 84 -10.43 33.75 -14.29
C TRP A 84 -10.90 34.90 -15.17
N PRO A 85 -12.22 35.06 -15.39
CA PRO A 85 -12.72 36.29 -16.03
C PRO A 85 -12.39 37.48 -15.13
N ARG A 86 -12.16 38.63 -15.75
CA ARG A 86 -11.94 39.87 -15.02
C ARG A 86 -13.22 40.70 -14.99
N THR A 87 -13.45 41.38 -13.87
CA THR A 87 -14.45 42.46 -13.82
C THR A 87 -14.03 43.65 -14.69
N ALA A 88 -14.95 44.56 -14.96
CA ALA A 88 -14.68 45.77 -15.76
C ALA A 88 -13.57 46.67 -15.15
N ASP A 89 -13.32 46.56 -13.84
CA ASP A 89 -12.24 47.22 -13.11
C ASP A 89 -10.95 46.39 -13.01
N GLY A 90 -10.87 45.27 -13.76
CA GLY A 90 -9.68 44.44 -13.89
C GLY A 90 -9.48 43.38 -12.78
N ARG A 91 -10.38 43.28 -11.82
CA ARG A 91 -10.28 42.28 -10.76
C ARG A 91 -10.62 40.89 -11.26
N LEU A 92 -9.87 39.88 -10.80
CA LEU A 92 -10.18 38.48 -11.06
C LEU A 92 -11.48 38.07 -10.35
N VAL A 93 -12.38 37.38 -11.06
CA VAL A 93 -13.60 36.78 -10.50
C VAL A 93 -13.55 35.25 -10.64
N ASN A 94 -14.06 34.55 -9.65
CA ASN A 94 -14.17 33.10 -9.72
C ASN A 94 -15.34 32.67 -10.62
N VAL A 95 -15.48 31.36 -10.88
CA VAL A 95 -16.59 30.77 -11.66
C VAL A 95 -17.98 31.14 -11.14
N ALA A 96 -18.11 31.49 -9.85
CA ALA A 96 -19.37 31.96 -9.26
C ALA A 96 -19.58 33.47 -9.41
N GLY A 97 -18.73 34.18 -10.18
CA GLY A 97 -18.81 35.62 -10.39
C GLY A 97 -18.41 36.46 -9.17
N LYS A 98 -17.80 35.87 -8.14
CA LYS A 98 -17.36 36.59 -6.94
C LYS A 98 -15.94 37.14 -7.14
N PRO A 99 -15.67 38.40 -6.76
CA PRO A 99 -14.34 38.98 -6.82
C PRO A 99 -13.36 38.18 -5.96
N CYS A 100 -12.14 38.01 -6.47
CA CYS A 100 -11.05 37.46 -5.66
C CYS A 100 -10.76 38.42 -4.48
N GLY A 101 -10.78 37.90 -3.26
CA GLY A 101 -10.57 38.70 -2.05
C GLY A 101 -9.14 39.24 -1.86
N ARG A 102 -8.20 38.97 -2.78
CA ARG A 102 -6.85 39.53 -2.74
C ARG A 102 -6.86 40.96 -3.29
N THR A 103 -6.51 41.92 -2.45
CA THR A 103 -6.26 43.30 -2.82
C THR A 103 -4.77 43.47 -3.10
N GLY A 104 -4.39 43.63 -4.37
CA GLY A 104 -3.03 43.93 -4.80
C GLY A 104 -2.87 43.77 -6.30
N PRO A 105 -1.82 44.32 -6.93
CA PRO A 105 -1.56 44.14 -8.36
C PRO A 105 -1.24 42.65 -8.61
N HIS A 106 -2.25 41.91 -9.07
CA HIS A 106 -2.15 40.47 -9.35
C HIS A 106 -1.24 40.12 -10.53
N ASP A 107 -0.74 41.11 -11.23
CA ASP A 107 0.12 40.93 -12.41
C ASP A 107 1.58 40.63 -12.07
N GLU A 108 2.00 40.85 -10.82
CA GLU A 108 3.39 40.64 -10.37
C GLU A 108 3.59 39.41 -9.44
N GLN A 109 2.52 38.81 -8.93
CA GLN A 109 2.64 37.60 -8.12
C GLN A 109 2.29 36.35 -8.93
N PRO A 110 3.11 35.29 -8.84
CA PRO A 110 2.76 34.03 -9.42
C PRO A 110 1.40 33.59 -8.87
N MET A 111 0.44 33.33 -9.77
CA MET A 111 -0.88 32.86 -9.37
C MET A 111 -0.74 31.45 -8.80
N HIS A 112 -0.63 31.38 -7.49
CA HIS A 112 -0.98 30.17 -6.79
C HIS A 112 -2.50 29.99 -6.88
N GLY A 113 -2.97 28.77 -6.98
CA GLY A 113 -4.38 28.48 -6.74
C GLY A 113 -4.81 29.07 -5.38
N VAL A 114 -6.10 29.21 -5.16
CA VAL A 114 -6.58 29.76 -3.89
C VAL A 114 -6.36 28.71 -2.81
N PRO A 115 -5.42 28.93 -1.86
CA PRO A 115 -5.20 28.00 -0.79
C PRO A 115 -6.46 27.91 0.09
N MET A 116 -6.86 26.70 0.41
CA MET A 116 -8.00 26.45 1.29
C MET A 116 -7.61 26.64 2.74
N GLU A 117 -8.53 27.18 3.54
CA GLU A 117 -8.37 27.34 4.98
C GLU A 117 -8.88 26.10 5.70
N HIS A 118 -8.11 25.59 6.65
CA HIS A 118 -8.53 24.47 7.49
C HIS A 118 -9.58 24.92 8.50
N THR A 119 -10.74 24.26 8.53
CA THR A 119 -11.87 24.60 9.40
C THR A 119 -12.07 23.65 10.58
N GLY A 120 -11.38 22.51 10.59
CA GLY A 120 -11.45 21.44 11.60
C GLY A 120 -11.61 20.06 10.92
N ASP A 121 -11.20 19.00 11.61
CA ASP A 121 -11.39 17.58 11.26
C ASP A 121 -11.09 17.18 9.82
N GLY A 122 -10.06 17.77 9.19
CA GLY A 122 -9.67 17.48 7.82
C GLY A 122 -10.42 18.31 6.77
N VAL A 123 -11.44 19.07 7.16
CA VAL A 123 -12.20 19.91 6.24
C VAL A 123 -11.47 21.21 5.95
N HIS A 124 -11.37 21.55 4.68
CA HIS A 124 -10.80 22.79 4.19
C HIS A 124 -11.86 23.58 3.44
N ARG A 125 -11.95 24.87 3.75
CA ARG A 125 -12.89 25.81 3.12
C ARG A 125 -12.13 26.76 2.20
N CYS A 126 -12.64 26.95 1.02
CA CYS A 126 -12.14 28.00 0.14
C CYS A 126 -12.61 29.38 0.62
N PRO A 127 -11.69 30.32 0.92
CA PRO A 127 -12.08 31.65 1.37
C PRO A 127 -12.78 32.48 0.28
N VAL A 128 -12.71 32.06 -0.97
CA VAL A 128 -13.29 32.77 -2.11
C VAL A 128 -14.67 32.26 -2.50
N CYS A 129 -14.81 30.96 -2.74
CA CYS A 129 -16.09 30.39 -3.18
C CYS A 129 -16.90 29.72 -2.07
N GLY A 130 -16.30 29.54 -0.88
CA GLY A 130 -16.95 28.91 0.27
C GLY A 130 -17.11 27.39 0.16
N VAL A 131 -16.59 26.75 -0.89
CA VAL A 131 -16.62 25.28 -1.02
C VAL A 131 -15.82 24.66 0.12
N GLU A 132 -16.41 23.66 0.76
CA GLU A 132 -15.75 22.83 1.76
C GLU A 132 -15.43 21.47 1.17
N GLU A 133 -14.18 21.02 1.37
CA GLU A 133 -13.69 19.72 0.90
C GLU A 133 -12.90 19.04 2.02
N ASP A 134 -13.07 17.73 2.15
CA ASP A 134 -12.19 16.90 2.96
C ASP A 134 -10.89 16.69 2.19
N ARG A 135 -9.83 17.33 2.67
CA ARG A 135 -8.52 17.38 2.00
C ARG A 135 -7.42 17.19 3.03
N THR A 136 -6.30 16.69 2.56
CA THR A 136 -5.11 16.49 3.39
C THR A 136 -4.10 17.61 3.19
N SER A 137 -3.24 17.88 4.18
CA SER A 137 -2.19 18.89 4.09
C SER A 137 -1.00 18.61 4.99
N GLN A 138 0.18 19.10 4.59
CA GLN A 138 1.36 19.11 5.47
C GLN A 138 1.16 19.99 6.70
N HIS A 139 0.47 21.10 6.53
CA HIS A 139 0.17 22.03 7.61
C HIS A 139 -0.62 21.34 8.72
N GLU A 140 -1.67 20.62 8.38
CA GLU A 140 -2.50 19.89 9.35
C GLU A 140 -1.73 18.75 10.00
N LEU A 141 -0.94 18.00 9.22
CA LEU A 141 -0.07 16.95 9.78
C LEU A 141 0.84 17.52 10.87
N LEU A 142 1.52 18.64 10.57
CA LEU A 142 2.44 19.23 11.53
C LEU A 142 1.71 19.83 12.74
N ARG A 143 0.55 20.47 12.54
CA ARG A 143 -0.29 20.97 13.64
C ARG A 143 -0.64 19.83 14.59
N ARG A 144 -1.17 18.72 14.08
CA ARG A 144 -1.49 17.52 14.88
C ARG A 144 -0.26 16.95 15.57
N PHE A 145 0.85 16.83 14.87
CA PHE A 145 2.11 16.38 15.47
C PHE A 145 2.53 17.26 16.66
N LEU A 146 2.41 18.57 16.56
CA LEU A 146 2.77 19.49 17.64
C LEU A 146 1.83 19.41 18.85
N GLU A 147 0.54 19.15 18.62
CA GLU A 147 -0.50 19.11 19.66
C GLU A 147 -0.69 17.71 20.28
N SER A 148 -0.41 16.66 19.54
CA SER A 148 -0.65 15.28 19.94
C SER A 148 0.13 14.85 21.17
N SER A 149 -0.54 14.08 22.04
CA SER A 149 0.10 13.38 23.16
C SER A 149 0.37 11.90 22.88
N ALA A 150 0.02 11.44 21.70
CA ALA A 150 0.17 10.04 21.32
C ALA A 150 1.64 9.58 21.35
N LEU A 151 1.87 8.38 21.85
CA LEU A 151 3.18 7.72 21.80
C LEU A 151 3.56 7.38 20.35
N TYR A 152 2.60 6.90 19.59
CA TYR A 152 2.77 6.58 18.16
C TYR A 152 2.03 7.61 17.31
N PHE A 153 2.78 8.40 16.57
CA PHE A 153 2.23 9.26 15.54
C PHE A 153 2.55 8.66 14.18
N VAL A 154 1.53 8.33 13.40
CA VAL A 154 1.70 7.63 12.12
C VAL A 154 1.23 8.52 10.98
N ALA A 155 2.16 8.93 10.13
CA ALA A 155 1.88 9.65 8.90
C ALA A 155 1.84 8.68 7.73
N LEU A 156 0.65 8.24 7.36
CA LEU A 156 0.43 7.38 6.20
C LEU A 156 0.27 8.23 4.94
N GLY A 157 0.78 7.74 3.83
CA GLY A 157 0.56 8.43 2.56
C GLY A 157 1.04 7.62 1.39
N GLY A 158 0.41 7.85 0.26
CA GLY A 158 0.86 7.30 -1.01
C GLY A 158 2.22 7.85 -1.44
N ASN A 159 2.76 7.31 -2.52
CA ASN A 159 3.98 7.83 -3.10
C ASN A 159 3.75 9.29 -3.53
N ARG A 160 4.72 10.19 -3.26
CA ARG A 160 4.63 11.62 -3.55
C ARG A 160 3.69 12.44 -2.66
N SER A 161 3.14 11.87 -1.59
CA SER A 161 2.33 12.61 -0.61
C SER A 161 3.14 13.51 0.33
N SER A 162 4.47 13.55 0.19
CA SER A 162 5.40 14.33 1.03
C SER A 162 5.51 13.85 2.49
N LYS A 163 5.13 12.62 2.80
CA LYS A 163 5.20 12.07 4.17
C LYS A 163 6.61 12.12 4.78
N SER A 164 7.63 11.61 4.05
CA SER A 164 9.03 11.59 4.52
C SER A 164 9.58 12.99 4.74
N TRP A 165 9.21 13.95 3.86
CA TRP A 165 9.57 15.34 4.02
C TRP A 165 8.92 15.94 5.27
N SER A 166 7.63 15.70 5.49
CA SER A 166 6.91 16.17 6.68
C SER A 166 7.48 15.57 7.97
N GLY A 167 7.81 14.28 7.96
CA GLY A 167 8.48 13.63 9.08
C GLY A 167 9.86 14.23 9.36
N SER A 168 10.61 14.54 8.31
CA SER A 168 11.92 15.21 8.46
C SER A 168 11.80 16.64 9.00
N VAL A 169 10.73 17.38 8.66
CA VAL A 169 10.43 18.69 9.30
C VAL A 169 10.19 18.50 10.80
N CYS A 170 9.36 17.53 11.19
CA CYS A 170 9.15 17.19 12.60
C CYS A 170 10.46 16.86 13.31
N GLY A 171 11.32 16.08 12.67
CA GLY A 171 12.65 15.75 13.18
C GLY A 171 13.57 16.96 13.32
N ALA A 172 13.63 17.81 12.29
CA ALA A 172 14.49 19.01 12.29
C ALA A 172 14.08 20.02 13.37
N ILE A 173 12.78 20.33 13.50
CA ILE A 173 12.32 21.25 14.53
C ILE A 173 12.50 20.68 15.95
N THR A 174 12.38 19.37 16.13
CA THR A 174 12.66 18.70 17.40
C THR A 174 14.14 18.74 17.73
N ALA A 175 15.00 18.50 16.75
CA ALA A 175 16.46 18.55 16.97
C ALA A 175 16.95 19.96 17.33
N MET A 176 16.38 21.00 16.74
CA MET A 176 16.72 22.39 17.03
C MET A 176 16.05 22.92 18.30
N GLY A 177 14.89 22.43 18.65
CA GLY A 177 14.10 22.88 19.78
C GLY A 177 13.27 24.14 19.49
N ALA A 178 12.20 24.35 20.26
CA ALA A 178 11.25 25.45 20.06
C ALA A 178 11.87 26.85 20.26
N ASP A 179 12.94 26.97 21.06
CA ASP A 179 13.63 28.25 21.30
C ASP A 179 14.59 28.65 20.19
N HIS A 180 14.87 27.75 19.24
CA HIS A 180 15.75 28.08 18.11
C HIS A 180 15.09 29.19 17.25
N PRO A 181 15.82 30.26 16.87
CA PRO A 181 15.25 31.37 16.11
C PRO A 181 14.56 30.96 14.81
N ASP A 182 15.15 30.00 14.09
CA ASP A 182 14.59 29.51 12.81
C ASP A 182 13.32 28.69 13.02
N VAL A 183 13.25 27.92 14.11
CA VAL A 183 12.03 27.17 14.48
C VAL A 183 10.91 28.13 14.88
N ARG A 184 11.20 29.14 15.68
CA ARG A 184 10.21 30.18 16.06
C ARG A 184 9.65 30.88 14.83
N GLU A 185 10.52 31.32 13.92
CA GLU A 185 10.10 32.00 12.70
C GLU A 185 9.33 31.08 11.76
N PHE A 186 9.76 29.82 11.59
CA PHE A 186 9.03 28.80 10.85
C PHE A 186 7.60 28.59 11.38
N LEU A 187 7.47 28.38 12.70
CA LEU A 187 6.16 28.18 13.33
C LEU A 187 5.27 29.43 13.17
N ARG A 188 5.81 30.64 13.42
CA ARG A 188 5.09 31.89 13.26
C ARG A 188 4.58 32.10 11.82
N ARG A 189 5.39 31.85 10.82
CA ARG A 189 5.01 32.01 9.40
C ARG A 189 3.92 31.03 8.97
N ASN A 190 3.94 29.83 9.51
CA ASN A 190 2.92 28.85 9.25
C ASN A 190 1.69 28.97 10.16
N GLY A 191 1.66 29.95 11.08
CA GLY A 191 0.55 30.15 12.01
C GLY A 191 0.40 29.03 13.04
N LEU A 192 1.53 28.39 13.41
CA LEU A 192 1.57 27.28 14.36
C LEU A 192 2.20 27.72 15.68
N GLY A 193 1.71 27.15 16.77
CA GLY A 193 2.35 27.23 18.08
C GLY A 193 3.41 26.15 18.27
N PRO A 194 4.25 26.26 19.32
CA PRO A 194 5.27 25.23 19.62
C PRO A 194 4.66 23.91 20.09
N GLY A 195 3.41 23.92 20.59
CA GLY A 195 2.73 22.72 21.07
C GLY A 195 3.54 22.01 22.16
N ARG A 196 3.81 20.73 21.94
CA ARG A 196 4.60 19.87 22.84
C ARG A 196 6.09 19.78 22.48
N LEU A 197 6.56 20.63 21.57
CA LEU A 197 7.98 20.69 21.22
C LEU A 197 8.80 21.14 22.42
N GLN A 198 9.91 20.45 22.71
CA GLN A 198 10.82 20.86 23.78
C GLN A 198 11.49 22.19 23.42
N ALA A 199 11.70 23.04 24.41
CA ALA A 199 12.34 24.34 24.23
C ALA A 199 13.81 24.20 23.77
N ALA A 200 14.55 23.31 24.42
CA ALA A 200 15.97 23.07 24.14
C ALA A 200 16.19 22.12 22.97
N PRO A 201 17.34 22.25 22.26
CA PRO A 201 17.77 21.29 21.26
C PRO A 201 17.88 19.87 21.80
N ALA A 202 17.64 18.87 20.95
CA ALA A 202 17.64 17.48 21.38
C ALA A 202 18.29 16.52 20.34
N LEU A 203 18.61 15.31 20.77
CA LEU A 203 18.96 14.22 19.88
C LEU A 203 17.69 13.64 19.26
N VAL A 204 17.63 13.57 17.93
CA VAL A 204 16.59 12.87 17.18
C VAL A 204 17.18 11.62 16.55
N LEU A 205 16.48 10.50 16.63
CA LEU A 205 16.87 9.27 15.94
C LEU A 205 16.07 9.15 14.65
N ALA A 206 16.74 9.11 13.50
CA ALA A 206 16.13 8.97 12.19
C ALA A 206 16.41 7.56 11.63
N GLY A 207 15.34 6.79 11.40
CA GLY A 207 15.37 5.42 10.91
C GLY A 207 15.05 5.32 9.42
N SER A 208 15.82 4.51 8.71
CA SER A 208 15.52 4.06 7.34
C SER A 208 15.79 2.57 7.21
N ILE A 209 15.24 1.92 6.17
CA ILE A 209 15.41 0.46 6.01
C ILE A 209 16.88 0.13 5.82
N THR A 210 17.57 0.79 4.90
CA THR A 210 18.98 0.55 4.59
C THR A 210 19.84 1.83 4.72
N ASN A 211 21.17 1.67 4.71
CA ASN A 211 22.08 2.81 4.65
C ASN A 211 21.96 3.60 3.34
N ASP A 212 21.64 2.91 2.25
CA ASP A 212 21.45 3.55 0.94
C ASP A 212 20.18 4.41 0.94
N ASP A 213 19.06 3.91 1.50
CA ASP A 213 17.85 4.70 1.68
C ASP A 213 18.13 5.95 2.55
N SER A 214 18.87 5.78 3.62
CA SER A 214 19.28 6.90 4.46
C SER A 214 20.10 7.93 3.68
N ARG A 215 21.14 7.48 2.95
CA ARG A 215 22.05 8.35 2.20
C ARG A 215 21.37 9.06 1.04
N ASP A 216 20.56 8.33 0.26
CA ASP A 216 20.08 8.80 -1.02
C ASP A 216 18.73 9.53 -0.92
N TYR A 217 17.94 9.26 0.14
CA TYR A 217 16.61 9.84 0.31
C TYR A 217 16.46 10.65 1.59
N LEU A 218 16.65 10.08 2.76
CA LEU A 218 16.29 10.74 4.01
C LEU A 218 17.28 11.86 4.41
N ARG A 219 18.57 11.62 4.31
CA ARG A 219 19.62 12.62 4.63
C ARG A 219 19.54 13.87 3.76
N PRO A 220 19.37 13.78 2.42
CA PRO A 220 19.22 14.97 1.58
C PRO A 220 18.03 15.84 1.98
N ILE A 221 16.95 15.25 2.50
CA ILE A 221 15.81 16.04 3.00
C ILE A 221 16.23 16.82 4.25
N TYR A 222 16.86 16.17 5.22
CA TYR A 222 17.36 16.86 6.41
C TYR A 222 18.40 17.94 6.07
N ASP A 223 19.26 17.71 5.08
CA ASP A 223 20.25 18.69 4.59
C ASP A 223 19.58 19.99 4.10
N THR A 224 18.40 19.89 3.52
CA THR A 224 17.64 21.06 3.08
C THR A 224 16.90 21.79 4.20
N LEU A 225 16.75 21.17 5.37
CA LEU A 225 15.95 21.69 6.49
C LEU A 225 16.81 22.23 7.62
N LEU A 226 18.04 21.79 7.73
CA LEU A 226 18.95 22.15 8.84
C LEU A 226 19.75 23.40 8.50
N PRO A 227 20.15 24.19 9.52
CA PRO A 227 21.02 25.35 9.33
C PRO A 227 22.35 25.01 8.66
N ALA A 228 22.93 25.93 7.92
CA ALA A 228 24.14 25.72 7.14
C ALA A 228 25.40 25.42 8.00
N ASP A 229 25.36 25.74 9.29
CA ASP A 229 26.42 25.43 10.25
C ASP A 229 26.31 23.99 10.79
N TRP A 230 25.25 23.27 10.48
CA TRP A 230 25.14 21.85 10.78
C TRP A 230 25.89 21.05 9.71
N SER A 231 26.72 20.11 10.14
CA SER A 231 27.52 19.30 9.23
C SER A 231 27.53 17.83 9.64
N TRP A 232 27.85 16.99 8.68
CA TRP A 232 28.04 15.55 8.93
C TRP A 232 29.28 15.32 9.79
N SER A 233 29.12 14.51 10.82
CA SER A 233 30.26 14.01 11.57
C SER A 233 30.98 12.94 10.75
N ALA A 234 32.24 13.21 10.38
CA ALA A 234 33.10 12.23 9.71
C ALA A 234 33.33 10.95 10.57
N ARG A 235 33.11 11.04 11.86
CA ARG A 235 33.23 9.91 12.81
C ARG A 235 32.21 8.80 12.53
N PHE A 236 31.10 9.13 11.92
CA PHE A 236 30.01 8.19 11.66
C PHE A 236 29.88 7.81 10.18
N ALA A 237 30.67 8.41 9.29
CA ALA A 237 30.60 8.15 7.85
C ALA A 237 30.94 6.72 7.44
N ALA A 238 31.76 6.02 8.23
CA ALA A 238 32.22 4.64 7.97
C ALA A 238 31.37 3.57 8.70
N GLN A 239 30.44 3.97 9.55
CA GLN A 239 29.62 3.05 10.34
C GLN A 239 28.16 3.07 9.89
N THR A 240 27.37 2.13 10.40
CA THR A 240 25.93 2.02 10.16
C THR A 240 25.09 3.18 10.72
N ALA A 241 25.72 4.13 11.41
CA ALA A 241 25.12 5.35 11.92
C ALA A 241 25.87 6.58 11.43
N ALA A 242 25.16 7.64 11.09
CA ALA A 242 25.73 8.94 10.73
C ALA A 242 24.95 10.03 11.47
N ALA A 243 25.61 11.08 11.90
CA ALA A 243 24.97 12.16 12.64
C ALA A 243 25.13 13.51 11.94
N TRP A 244 24.04 14.29 11.92
CA TRP A 244 24.08 15.72 11.68
C TRP A 244 24.25 16.42 13.01
N MET A 245 25.21 17.33 13.09
CA MET A 245 25.55 18.06 14.31
C MET A 245 25.85 19.52 13.98
N PRO A 246 25.59 20.47 14.88
CA PRO A 246 26.06 21.83 14.73
C PRO A 246 27.58 21.87 14.53
N GLY A 247 28.04 22.60 13.52
CA GLY A 247 29.47 22.66 13.15
C GLY A 247 30.38 23.40 14.15
N SER A 248 29.79 24.09 15.12
CA SER A 248 30.50 25.00 16.03
C SER A 248 31.36 24.31 17.11
N GLY A 249 31.39 23.00 17.22
CA GLY A 249 32.19 22.28 18.21
C GLY A 249 31.81 22.55 19.69
N LEU A 250 30.90 23.42 19.94
CA LEU A 250 30.43 23.86 21.24
C LEU A 250 29.24 23.01 21.69
N GLY A 251 29.39 21.71 21.82
CA GLY A 251 28.53 20.84 22.63
C GLY A 251 27.03 21.15 22.73
N LEU A 252 26.43 21.78 21.72
CA LEU A 252 25.00 21.98 21.69
C LEU A 252 24.35 20.62 21.49
N PRO A 253 23.37 20.22 22.31
CA PRO A 253 22.83 18.88 22.36
C PRO A 253 21.98 18.50 21.14
N GLY A 254 21.71 19.42 20.20
CA GLY A 254 20.90 19.16 19.01
C GLY A 254 21.68 18.30 18.00
N SER A 255 21.10 17.18 17.62
CA SER A 255 21.69 16.30 16.60
C SER A 255 20.64 15.37 15.98
N ILE A 256 20.93 14.88 14.79
CA ILE A 256 20.13 13.82 14.15
C ILE A 256 21.05 12.63 13.90
N LEU A 257 20.72 11.52 14.52
CA LEU A 257 21.46 10.28 14.39
C LEU A 257 20.69 9.31 13.48
N PHE A 258 21.27 8.99 12.33
CA PHE A 258 20.68 8.03 11.39
C PHE A 258 21.01 6.60 11.76
N LYS A 259 20.01 5.74 11.77
CA LYS A 259 20.12 4.31 12.06
C LYS A 259 19.34 3.50 11.05
N THR A 260 19.81 2.31 10.73
CA THR A 260 19.10 1.37 9.85
C THR A 260 18.24 0.41 10.63
N THR A 261 17.14 -0.01 10.02
CA THR A 261 16.16 -0.93 10.60
C THR A 261 16.25 -2.35 10.05
N SER A 262 17.09 -2.60 9.03
CA SER A 262 17.32 -3.92 8.45
C SER A 262 18.63 -4.57 8.86
N GLY A 263 18.71 -5.90 8.71
CA GLY A 263 19.91 -6.71 8.99
C GLY A 263 19.88 -7.42 10.34
N ALA A 264 20.76 -8.43 10.52
CA ALA A 264 20.74 -9.37 11.64
C ALA A 264 20.82 -8.73 13.04
N ASP A 265 21.46 -7.58 13.17
CA ASP A 265 21.62 -6.86 14.45
C ASP A 265 20.87 -5.53 14.46
N ALA A 266 19.77 -5.42 13.68
CA ALA A 266 19.02 -4.17 13.56
C ALA A 266 18.55 -3.66 14.93
N SER A 267 17.89 -4.48 15.73
CA SER A 267 17.39 -4.11 17.06
C SER A 267 18.51 -3.66 18.00
N LYS A 268 19.68 -4.33 17.98
CA LYS A 268 20.83 -3.96 18.81
C LYS A 268 21.37 -2.56 18.50
N ARG A 269 21.30 -2.11 17.25
CA ARG A 269 21.75 -0.76 16.87
C ARG A 269 20.91 0.35 17.51
N TRP A 270 19.69 0.05 17.90
CA TRP A 270 18.77 1.00 18.56
C TRP A 270 18.96 1.05 20.08
N GLN A 271 19.67 0.07 20.67
CA GLN A 271 19.93 0.02 22.11
C GLN A 271 20.88 1.14 22.56
N GLY A 272 20.77 1.52 23.83
CA GLY A 272 21.70 2.45 24.49
C GLY A 272 21.55 3.92 24.08
N THR A 273 20.49 4.29 23.34
CA THR A 273 20.18 5.68 22.99
C THR A 273 18.82 6.09 23.56
N SER A 274 18.71 7.36 23.97
CA SER A 274 17.47 7.98 24.44
C SER A 274 17.22 9.25 23.65
N SER A 275 15.97 9.51 23.25
CA SER A 275 15.58 10.58 22.34
C SER A 275 14.15 11.01 22.58
N PRO A 276 13.80 12.30 22.46
CA PRO A 276 12.39 12.73 22.49
C PRO A 276 11.64 12.38 21.21
N LEU A 277 12.33 12.02 20.12
CA LEU A 277 11.70 11.64 18.87
C LEU A 277 12.50 10.56 18.13
N VAL A 278 11.83 9.48 17.79
CA VAL A 278 12.24 8.58 16.72
C VAL A 278 11.42 8.88 15.49
N HIS A 279 12.03 9.32 14.39
CA HIS A 279 11.43 9.41 13.07
C HIS A 279 11.82 8.18 12.25
N ASN A 280 10.91 7.24 12.07
CA ASN A 280 11.12 6.04 11.27
C ASN A 280 10.48 6.19 9.90
N ASP A 281 11.31 6.30 8.87
CA ASP A 281 10.87 6.41 7.47
C ASP A 281 10.80 5.01 6.84
N GLU A 282 9.65 4.69 6.28
CA GLU A 282 9.19 3.42 5.76
C GLU A 282 8.98 2.29 6.80
N ASP A 283 8.07 1.37 6.48
CA ASP A 283 7.73 0.22 7.32
C ASP A 283 8.82 -0.86 7.22
N HIS A 284 9.52 -1.11 8.32
CA HIS A 284 10.54 -2.16 8.39
C HIS A 284 10.00 -3.55 8.74
N GLY A 285 8.77 -3.66 9.23
CA GLY A 285 8.11 -4.93 9.56
C GLY A 285 8.60 -5.65 10.82
N ASP A 286 9.67 -5.21 11.46
CA ASP A 286 10.31 -5.90 12.58
C ASP A 286 9.85 -5.36 13.94
N VAL A 287 9.14 -6.20 14.72
CA VAL A 287 8.61 -5.83 16.05
C VAL A 287 9.72 -5.59 17.08
N GLU A 288 10.83 -6.30 17.00
CA GLU A 288 11.94 -6.12 17.95
C GLU A 288 12.65 -4.78 17.72
N VAL A 289 12.81 -4.37 16.46
CA VAL A 289 13.31 -3.03 16.12
C VAL A 289 12.34 -1.97 16.64
N LEU A 290 11.03 -2.15 16.40
CA LEU A 290 10.00 -1.22 16.90
C LEU A 290 10.06 -1.09 18.43
N ARG A 291 10.17 -2.18 19.17
CA ARG A 291 10.27 -2.17 20.63
C ARG A 291 11.48 -1.37 21.13
N GLU A 292 12.64 -1.55 20.48
CA GLU A 292 13.83 -0.78 20.83
C GLU A 292 13.72 0.70 20.47
N GLN A 293 13.05 1.03 19.37
CA GLN A 293 12.74 2.41 18.99
C GLN A 293 11.81 3.08 20.01
N VAL A 294 10.77 2.38 20.45
CA VAL A 294 9.84 2.87 21.48
C VAL A 294 10.53 3.00 22.84
N ARG A 295 11.35 2.03 23.21
CA ARG A 295 12.18 2.13 24.42
C ARG A 295 13.05 3.41 24.39
N ALA A 296 13.63 3.74 23.24
CA ALA A 296 14.49 4.90 23.09
C ALA A 296 13.77 6.24 23.35
N VAL A 297 12.45 6.31 23.21
CA VAL A 297 11.65 7.52 23.48
C VAL A 297 11.02 7.52 24.87
N ALA A 298 10.92 6.38 25.54
CA ALA A 298 10.20 6.23 26.80
C ALA A 298 10.77 7.10 27.92
N ASP A 299 12.13 7.14 28.06
CA ASP A 299 12.81 7.87 29.14
C ASP A 299 12.55 9.38 29.12
N GLN A 300 12.25 9.94 27.95
CA GLN A 300 12.06 11.39 27.77
C GLN A 300 10.59 11.77 27.57
N GLY A 301 9.66 10.84 27.76
CA GLY A 301 8.25 11.06 27.42
C GLY A 301 8.08 11.47 25.96
N GLY A 302 8.97 10.96 25.11
CA GLY A 302 9.01 11.24 23.68
C GLY A 302 8.01 10.43 22.90
N ARG A 303 8.12 10.48 21.58
CA ARG A 303 7.20 9.79 20.66
C ARG A 303 7.92 9.11 19.50
N TRP A 304 7.27 8.10 19.00
CA TRP A 304 7.64 7.44 17.74
C TRP A 304 6.80 8.00 16.60
N LEU A 305 7.45 8.49 15.54
CA LEU A 305 6.83 9.00 14.32
C LEU A 305 7.17 8.05 13.16
N GLY A 306 6.17 7.40 12.61
CA GLY A 306 6.30 6.58 11.41
C GLY A 306 5.79 7.32 10.17
N THR A 307 6.59 7.32 9.09
CA THR A 307 6.22 7.92 7.80
C THR A 307 6.34 6.86 6.71
N PHE A 308 5.24 6.22 6.30
CA PHE A 308 5.33 5.12 5.35
C PHE A 308 4.12 4.96 4.43
N THR A 309 4.34 4.28 3.30
CA THR A 309 3.29 3.73 2.45
C THR A 309 3.13 2.26 2.80
N PRO A 310 1.93 1.75 3.12
CA PRO A 310 1.75 0.38 3.60
C PRO A 310 1.83 -0.66 2.47
N THR A 311 2.95 -0.70 1.74
CA THR A 311 3.17 -1.62 0.61
C THR A 311 3.27 -3.08 1.07
N ARG A 312 3.67 -3.30 2.32
CA ARG A 312 3.74 -4.61 2.97
C ARG A 312 2.43 -5.01 3.67
N GLY A 313 1.36 -4.23 3.47
CA GLY A 313 0.08 -4.47 4.12
C GLY A 313 0.18 -4.37 5.64
N LYS A 314 -0.33 -5.37 6.34
CA LYS A 314 -0.29 -5.46 7.82
C LYS A 314 0.98 -6.18 8.27
N SER A 315 2.11 -5.52 8.18
CA SER A 315 3.36 -6.07 8.73
C SER A 315 3.26 -6.30 10.25
N PRO A 316 4.08 -7.18 10.85
CA PRO A 316 4.06 -7.40 12.30
C PRO A 316 4.22 -6.13 13.14
N ALA A 317 5.09 -5.19 12.73
CA ALA A 317 5.25 -3.90 13.40
C ALA A 317 3.98 -3.04 13.28
N VAL A 318 3.36 -2.97 12.09
CA VAL A 318 2.11 -2.25 11.86
C VAL A 318 0.97 -2.87 12.67
N VAL A 319 0.88 -4.21 12.74
CA VAL A 319 -0.12 -4.91 13.56
C VAL A 319 0.05 -4.55 15.04
N ASP A 320 1.28 -4.51 15.54
CA ASP A 320 1.54 -4.14 16.94
C ASP A 320 1.13 -2.68 17.23
N ILE A 321 1.29 -1.75 16.28
CA ILE A 321 0.91 -0.35 16.45
C ILE A 321 -0.59 -0.14 16.27
N LEU A 322 -1.17 -0.58 15.14
CA LEU A 322 -2.48 -0.16 14.68
C LEU A 322 -3.58 -1.21 14.88
N PHE A 323 -3.24 -2.49 14.93
CA PHE A 323 -4.20 -3.60 14.90
C PHE A 323 -4.06 -4.54 16.12
N ARG A 324 -3.37 -4.09 17.17
CA ARG A 324 -3.16 -4.88 18.38
C ARG A 324 -4.50 -5.32 19.01
N ASP A 325 -4.57 -6.57 19.45
CA ASP A 325 -5.71 -7.12 20.17
C ASP A 325 -5.26 -7.50 21.60
N PRO A 326 -5.80 -6.89 22.67
CA PRO A 326 -6.83 -5.84 22.66
C PRO A 326 -6.31 -4.51 22.06
N PRO A 327 -7.21 -3.67 21.57
CA PRO A 327 -6.84 -2.37 21.00
C PRO A 327 -6.01 -1.54 21.99
N ARG A 328 -5.10 -0.71 21.47
CA ARG A 328 -4.37 0.26 22.30
C ARG A 328 -5.33 1.25 22.95
N ALA A 329 -4.94 1.77 24.12
CA ALA A 329 -5.73 2.77 24.82
C ALA A 329 -5.97 4.01 23.93
N ALA A 330 -7.13 4.64 24.10
CA ALA A 330 -7.47 5.86 23.39
C ALA A 330 -6.39 6.93 23.61
N GLY A 331 -5.92 7.56 22.54
CA GLY A 331 -4.85 8.56 22.56
C GLY A 331 -3.42 8.01 22.55
N GLU A 332 -3.21 6.70 22.58
CA GLU A 332 -1.87 6.11 22.46
C GLU A 332 -1.36 6.15 21.00
N VAL A 333 -2.26 6.09 20.03
CA VAL A 333 -1.94 6.12 18.61
C VAL A 333 -2.73 7.22 17.91
N GLU A 334 -2.05 8.03 17.13
CA GLU A 334 -2.65 8.98 16.22
C GLU A 334 -2.19 8.70 14.79
N VAL A 335 -3.14 8.67 13.85
CA VAL A 335 -2.89 8.41 12.44
C VAL A 335 -3.35 9.60 11.61
N TYR A 336 -2.47 10.11 10.76
CA TYR A 336 -2.80 11.11 9.75
C TYR A 336 -2.49 10.59 8.36
N ARG A 337 -3.43 10.74 7.42
CA ARG A 337 -3.24 10.29 6.03
C ARG A 337 -3.01 11.49 5.13
N LEU A 338 -2.08 11.33 4.18
CA LEU A 338 -1.76 12.30 3.14
C LEU A 338 -2.13 11.71 1.77
N ASP A 339 -3.05 12.35 1.05
CA ASP A 339 -3.36 12.00 -0.34
C ASP A 339 -2.37 12.71 -1.28
N PRO A 340 -1.65 11.99 -2.16
CA PRO A 340 -0.72 12.61 -3.10
C PRO A 340 -1.40 13.54 -4.10
N THR A 341 -2.70 13.38 -4.35
CA THR A 341 -3.46 14.27 -5.25
C THR A 341 -3.75 15.63 -4.64
N ASP A 342 -3.60 15.77 -3.32
CA ASP A 342 -3.74 17.03 -2.61
C ASP A 342 -2.43 17.84 -2.57
N ASN A 343 -1.31 17.23 -2.96
CA ASN A 343 -0.01 17.87 -2.97
C ASN A 343 0.12 18.85 -4.16
N PRO A 344 0.09 20.18 -3.93
CA PRO A 344 0.15 21.18 -5.00
C PRO A 344 1.52 21.27 -5.68
N MET A 345 2.54 20.61 -5.14
CA MET A 345 3.89 20.56 -5.69
C MET A 345 4.02 19.57 -6.85
N ILE A 346 2.98 18.78 -7.12
CA ILE A 346 2.96 17.75 -8.17
C ILE A 346 2.08 18.21 -9.33
N ASP A 347 2.57 17.97 -10.54
CA ASP A 347 1.76 18.17 -11.75
C ASP A 347 0.56 17.19 -11.71
N GLY A 348 -0.67 17.74 -11.61
CA GLY A 348 -1.90 16.97 -11.52
C GLY A 348 -2.13 16.05 -12.73
N ASN A 349 -1.73 16.48 -13.96
CA ASN A 349 -1.85 15.66 -15.16
C ASN A 349 -0.87 14.47 -15.13
N ALA A 350 0.36 14.70 -14.68
CA ALA A 350 1.33 13.62 -14.51
C ALA A 350 0.89 12.64 -13.44
N MET A 351 0.36 13.13 -12.32
CA MET A 351 -0.22 12.30 -11.26
C MET A 351 -1.41 11.50 -11.77
N GLY A 352 -2.32 12.13 -12.51
CA GLY A 352 -3.49 11.46 -13.10
C GLY A 352 -3.08 10.31 -14.03
N ARG A 353 -2.13 10.53 -14.94
CA ARG A 353 -1.60 9.47 -15.83
C ARG A 353 -0.96 8.33 -15.04
N TRP A 354 -0.16 8.66 -14.01
CA TRP A 354 0.47 7.65 -13.16
C TRP A 354 -0.56 6.81 -12.41
N LEU A 355 -1.59 7.42 -11.83
CA LEU A 355 -2.67 6.72 -11.15
C LEU A 355 -3.53 5.87 -12.11
N ALA A 356 -3.73 6.35 -13.35
CA ALA A 356 -4.48 5.62 -14.37
C ALA A 356 -3.73 4.36 -14.88
N SER A 357 -2.39 4.34 -14.78
CA SER A 357 -1.58 3.16 -15.14
C SER A 357 -1.56 2.09 -14.06
N MET A 358 -2.16 2.31 -12.91
CA MET A 358 -2.19 1.37 -11.79
C MET A 358 -3.44 0.51 -11.79
N THR A 359 -3.30 -0.71 -11.31
CA THR A 359 -4.43 -1.54 -10.90
C THR A 359 -5.18 -0.87 -9.75
N GLU A 360 -6.43 -1.25 -9.52
CA GLU A 360 -7.23 -0.75 -8.39
C GLU A 360 -6.52 -1.04 -7.05
N ARG A 361 -5.93 -2.21 -6.92
CA ARG A 361 -5.18 -2.62 -5.73
C ARG A 361 -3.97 -1.72 -5.46
N GLU A 362 -3.18 -1.43 -6.49
CA GLU A 362 -2.05 -0.50 -6.37
C GLU A 362 -2.51 0.91 -6.00
N ARG A 363 -3.64 1.38 -6.57
CA ARG A 363 -4.24 2.67 -6.21
C ARG A 363 -4.63 2.73 -4.75
N ARG A 364 -5.24 1.68 -4.21
CA ARG A 364 -5.62 1.58 -2.79
C ARG A 364 -4.41 1.78 -1.87
N VAL A 365 -3.28 1.20 -2.20
CA VAL A 365 -2.05 1.36 -1.41
C VAL A 365 -1.33 2.66 -1.72
N ARG A 366 -1.03 2.90 -3.02
CA ARG A 366 -0.11 3.98 -3.43
C ARG A 366 -0.75 5.37 -3.46
N ARG A 367 -2.08 5.45 -3.45
CA ARG A 367 -2.82 6.70 -3.29
C ARG A 367 -3.45 6.81 -1.91
N TYR A 368 -4.28 5.86 -1.53
CA TYR A 368 -5.10 5.97 -0.32
C TYR A 368 -4.40 5.46 0.95
N ALA A 369 -3.18 4.93 0.81
CA ALA A 369 -2.42 4.35 1.91
C ALA A 369 -3.22 3.30 2.71
N GLU A 370 -3.98 2.45 2.01
CA GLU A 370 -4.68 1.33 2.61
C GLU A 370 -3.73 0.17 2.88
N PHE A 371 -4.01 -0.59 3.94
CA PHE A 371 -3.20 -1.75 4.33
C PHE A 371 -3.53 -2.98 3.48
N VAL A 372 -3.18 -2.91 2.22
CA VAL A 372 -3.28 -4.00 1.25
C VAL A 372 -1.87 -4.42 0.87
N GLN A 373 -1.55 -5.69 1.01
CA GLN A 373 -0.22 -6.18 0.67
C GLN A 373 0.01 -6.12 -0.85
N LEU A 374 1.06 -5.42 -1.29
CA LEU A 374 1.47 -5.33 -2.69
C LEU A 374 2.73 -6.14 -2.97
N GLU A 375 3.68 -6.13 -2.03
CA GLU A 375 4.98 -6.75 -2.19
C GLU A 375 4.97 -8.18 -1.66
N GLY A 376 5.65 -9.07 -2.36
CA GLY A 376 5.79 -10.46 -1.94
C GLY A 376 4.51 -11.28 -2.01
N LEU A 377 3.48 -10.85 -2.74
CA LEU A 377 2.28 -11.68 -2.95
C LEU A 377 2.62 -12.91 -3.76
N VAL A 378 1.94 -13.99 -3.41
CA VAL A 378 2.00 -15.24 -4.18
C VAL A 378 1.26 -15.06 -5.50
N HIS A 379 0.08 -14.45 -5.47
CA HIS A 379 -0.79 -14.27 -6.63
C HIS A 379 -1.09 -12.78 -6.90
N PRO A 380 -0.12 -12.02 -7.43
CA PRO A 380 -0.31 -10.58 -7.66
C PRO A 380 -1.35 -10.28 -8.75
N THR A 381 -1.62 -11.23 -9.64
CA THR A 381 -2.60 -11.13 -10.73
C THR A 381 -4.04 -11.34 -10.29
N TYR A 382 -4.26 -11.86 -9.07
CA TYR A 382 -5.61 -12.04 -8.57
C TYR A 382 -6.31 -10.69 -8.31
N ASP A 383 -7.45 -10.50 -8.95
CA ASP A 383 -8.33 -9.32 -8.77
C ASP A 383 -9.78 -9.78 -8.67
N GLU A 384 -10.47 -9.42 -7.59
CA GLU A 384 -11.87 -9.81 -7.39
C GLU A 384 -12.80 -9.28 -8.49
N ALA A 385 -12.51 -8.11 -9.06
CA ALA A 385 -13.32 -7.53 -10.14
C ALA A 385 -13.22 -8.34 -11.46
N VAL A 386 -12.16 -9.15 -11.60
CA VAL A 386 -11.92 -9.99 -12.80
C VAL A 386 -12.29 -11.44 -12.54
N HIS A 387 -11.95 -11.95 -11.36
CA HIS A 387 -12.00 -13.39 -11.07
C HIS A 387 -13.25 -13.81 -10.27
N VAL A 388 -14.03 -12.86 -9.75
CA VAL A 388 -15.28 -13.18 -9.03
C VAL A 388 -16.45 -12.86 -9.94
N ILE A 389 -17.28 -13.87 -10.18
CA ILE A 389 -18.47 -13.77 -11.04
C ILE A 389 -19.74 -14.07 -10.24
N GLU A 390 -20.88 -13.62 -10.73
CA GLU A 390 -22.16 -14.05 -10.20
C GLU A 390 -22.29 -15.58 -10.24
N ALA A 391 -22.83 -16.16 -9.18
CA ALA A 391 -22.97 -17.61 -9.08
C ALA A 391 -23.95 -18.12 -10.14
N LEU A 392 -23.48 -19.06 -10.96
CA LEU A 392 -24.32 -19.70 -11.95
C LEU A 392 -25.29 -20.71 -11.30
N PRO A 393 -26.49 -20.91 -11.89
CA PRO A 393 -27.42 -21.95 -11.48
C PRO A 393 -26.83 -23.37 -11.67
N ASP A 394 -27.20 -24.32 -10.81
CA ASP A 394 -26.66 -25.67 -10.85
C ASP A 394 -27.01 -26.43 -12.15
N ASP A 395 -28.15 -26.12 -12.77
CA ASP A 395 -28.61 -26.73 -14.03
C ASP A 395 -27.75 -26.30 -15.23
N GLU A 396 -27.21 -25.10 -15.24
CA GLU A 396 -26.27 -24.68 -16.28
C GLU A 396 -24.95 -25.45 -16.23
N MET A 397 -24.60 -25.99 -15.06
CA MET A 397 -23.34 -26.71 -14.81
C MET A 397 -23.53 -28.23 -14.73
N ALA A 398 -24.72 -28.75 -15.02
CA ALA A 398 -25.06 -30.17 -14.83
C ALA A 398 -24.17 -31.12 -15.62
N ASP A 399 -23.71 -30.71 -16.82
CA ASP A 399 -22.86 -31.51 -17.70
C ASP A 399 -21.36 -31.16 -17.59
N TRP A 400 -20.98 -30.23 -16.71
CA TRP A 400 -19.59 -29.82 -16.59
C TRP A 400 -18.78 -30.84 -15.82
N PRO A 401 -17.57 -31.21 -16.30
CA PRO A 401 -16.65 -32.05 -15.56
C PRO A 401 -16.31 -31.40 -14.22
N ARG A 402 -16.54 -32.13 -13.14
CA ARG A 402 -16.25 -31.68 -11.79
C ARG A 402 -14.95 -32.25 -11.28
N ILE A 403 -14.26 -31.43 -10.50
CA ILE A 403 -13.04 -31.79 -9.81
C ILE A 403 -13.00 -31.05 -8.48
N ASP A 404 -12.62 -31.74 -7.41
CA ASP A 404 -12.62 -31.17 -6.08
C ASP A 404 -11.25 -31.31 -5.41
N GLY A 405 -10.96 -30.41 -4.45
CA GLY A 405 -9.73 -30.42 -3.67
C GLY A 405 -10.01 -30.39 -2.16
N ALA A 406 -9.18 -31.07 -1.39
CA ALA A 406 -9.30 -31.11 0.07
C ALA A 406 -7.95 -30.94 0.76
N ASP A 407 -7.90 -30.05 1.75
CA ASP A 407 -6.81 -29.92 2.71
C ASP A 407 -7.32 -30.33 4.10
N PHE A 408 -6.76 -31.40 4.67
CA PHE A 408 -7.20 -31.92 5.95
C PHE A 408 -6.59 -31.17 7.12
N GLY A 409 -7.43 -30.72 8.05
CA GLY A 409 -7.00 -30.05 9.25
C GLY A 409 -8.01 -30.25 10.38
N PHE A 410 -7.54 -30.27 11.64
CA PHE A 410 -8.39 -30.25 12.82
C PHE A 410 -8.17 -28.98 13.64
N ARG A 411 -6.94 -28.71 14.10
CA ARG A 411 -6.61 -27.43 14.77
C ARG A 411 -6.54 -26.29 13.76
N ALA A 412 -5.85 -26.52 12.65
CA ALA A 412 -5.95 -25.72 11.43
C ALA A 412 -7.33 -25.97 10.77
N PRO A 413 -7.87 -25.02 10.04
CA PRO A 413 -9.12 -25.22 9.32
C PRO A 413 -9.01 -26.37 8.32
N PHE A 414 -10.03 -27.21 8.28
CA PHE A 414 -10.27 -28.09 7.16
C PHE A 414 -10.78 -27.25 5.99
N ALA A 415 -10.26 -27.47 4.79
CA ALA A 415 -10.72 -26.82 3.57
C ALA A 415 -11.12 -27.86 2.51
N TYR A 416 -12.28 -27.64 1.89
CA TYR A 416 -12.74 -28.40 0.73
C TYR A 416 -13.28 -27.46 -0.33
N VAL A 417 -12.77 -27.58 -1.54
CA VAL A 417 -13.10 -26.71 -2.69
C VAL A 417 -13.83 -27.54 -3.73
N TRP A 418 -15.05 -27.10 -4.09
CA TRP A 418 -15.81 -27.67 -5.19
C TRP A 418 -15.50 -26.91 -6.48
N GLY A 419 -15.04 -27.60 -7.50
CA GLY A 419 -14.73 -27.06 -8.81
C GLY A 419 -15.46 -27.73 -9.96
N ALA A 420 -15.71 -26.99 -11.02
CA ALA A 420 -16.21 -27.48 -12.30
C ALA A 420 -15.50 -26.77 -13.43
N VAL A 421 -15.34 -27.43 -14.58
CA VAL A 421 -14.69 -26.85 -15.75
C VAL A 421 -15.73 -26.62 -16.84
N ASP A 422 -15.84 -25.39 -17.34
CA ASP A 422 -16.79 -25.05 -18.39
C ASP A 422 -16.39 -25.66 -19.75
N PRO A 423 -17.28 -25.67 -20.76
CA PRO A 423 -16.94 -26.19 -22.09
C PRO A 423 -15.79 -25.48 -22.81
N ARG A 424 -15.35 -24.32 -22.30
CA ARG A 424 -14.20 -23.55 -22.83
C ARG A 424 -12.91 -23.83 -22.07
N GLY A 425 -12.96 -24.72 -21.06
CA GLY A 425 -11.82 -25.09 -20.25
C GLY A 425 -11.48 -24.09 -19.13
N VAL A 426 -12.40 -23.21 -18.75
CA VAL A 426 -12.26 -22.30 -17.60
C VAL A 426 -12.67 -23.04 -16.32
N LEU A 427 -11.84 -22.97 -15.30
CA LEU A 427 -12.12 -23.53 -13.99
C LEU A 427 -13.03 -22.59 -13.17
N HIS A 428 -14.19 -23.07 -12.78
CA HIS A 428 -15.13 -22.41 -11.87
C HIS A 428 -15.02 -22.97 -10.47
N ILE A 429 -14.76 -22.13 -9.49
CA ILE A 429 -14.83 -22.50 -8.07
C ILE A 429 -16.23 -22.17 -7.56
N LEU A 430 -16.99 -23.21 -7.27
CA LEU A 430 -18.42 -23.13 -6.97
C LEU A 430 -18.67 -22.78 -5.50
N ARG A 431 -17.99 -23.48 -4.59
CA ARG A 431 -18.16 -23.38 -3.13
C ARG A 431 -16.86 -23.76 -2.42
N VAL A 432 -16.76 -23.33 -1.18
CA VAL A 432 -15.67 -23.72 -0.28
C VAL A 432 -16.26 -24.07 1.08
N ARG A 433 -15.85 -25.20 1.65
CA ARG A 433 -16.07 -25.50 3.05
C ARG A 433 -14.79 -25.19 3.82
N TYR A 434 -14.88 -24.36 4.84
CA TYR A 434 -13.74 -23.90 5.61
C TYR A 434 -14.07 -23.89 7.10
N GLN A 435 -13.61 -24.88 7.87
CA GLN A 435 -13.98 -25.00 9.27
C GLN A 435 -12.88 -25.64 10.12
N PRO A 436 -12.43 -25.02 11.21
CA PRO A 436 -11.56 -25.61 12.22
C PRO A 436 -12.35 -26.38 13.26
N LYS A 437 -11.70 -27.31 13.96
CA LYS A 437 -12.21 -28.00 15.17
C LYS A 437 -13.45 -28.86 14.94
N VAL A 438 -13.60 -29.38 13.75
CA VAL A 438 -14.69 -30.31 13.38
C VAL A 438 -14.09 -31.66 13.01
N GLY A 439 -14.74 -32.73 13.42
CA GLY A 439 -14.26 -34.10 13.14
C GLY A 439 -14.42 -34.51 11.69
N THR A 440 -13.57 -35.42 11.23
CA THR A 440 -13.48 -35.87 9.83
C THR A 440 -14.84 -36.36 9.30
N ASP A 441 -15.60 -37.12 10.05
CA ASP A 441 -16.92 -37.65 9.64
C ASP A 441 -17.93 -36.53 9.35
N ALA A 442 -17.95 -35.48 10.19
CA ALA A 442 -18.85 -34.34 9.98
C ALA A 442 -18.53 -33.55 8.72
N HIS A 443 -17.26 -33.55 8.29
CA HIS A 443 -16.88 -32.96 6.98
C HIS A 443 -17.41 -33.82 5.84
N VAL A 444 -17.27 -35.14 5.91
CA VAL A 444 -17.83 -36.09 4.93
C VAL A 444 -19.34 -35.88 4.77
N TYR A 445 -20.08 -35.85 5.89
CA TYR A 445 -21.52 -35.61 5.87
C TYR A 445 -21.89 -34.26 5.20
N ALA A 446 -21.13 -33.22 5.48
CA ALA A 446 -21.39 -31.90 4.87
C ALA A 446 -21.13 -31.91 3.38
N VAL A 447 -20.09 -32.58 2.90
CA VAL A 447 -19.80 -32.74 1.46
C VAL A 447 -20.93 -33.51 0.79
N LEU A 448 -21.28 -34.65 1.29
CA LEU A 448 -22.36 -35.48 0.74
C LEU A 448 -23.71 -34.79 0.74
N ARG A 449 -24.04 -34.07 1.82
CA ARG A 449 -25.26 -33.26 1.88
C ARG A 449 -25.31 -32.21 0.81
N HIS A 450 -24.17 -31.57 0.54
CA HIS A 450 -24.09 -30.54 -0.52
C HIS A 450 -24.25 -31.15 -1.93
N GLU A 451 -23.72 -32.35 -2.16
CA GLU A 451 -23.76 -33.04 -3.44
C GLU A 451 -25.07 -33.82 -3.69
N SER A 452 -25.83 -34.09 -2.66
CA SER A 452 -27.05 -34.87 -2.77
C SER A 452 -28.27 -34.02 -3.16
N CYS A 453 -29.22 -34.66 -3.83
CA CYS A 453 -30.49 -34.05 -4.14
C CYS A 453 -31.22 -33.64 -2.85
N PRO A 454 -31.71 -32.40 -2.71
CA PRO A 454 -32.38 -31.97 -1.48
C PRO A 454 -33.64 -32.78 -1.17
N ASP A 455 -34.37 -33.25 -2.19
CA ASP A 455 -35.59 -34.03 -2.02
C ASP A 455 -35.33 -35.50 -1.69
N CYS A 456 -34.16 -36.01 -2.05
CA CYS A 456 -33.75 -37.39 -1.75
C CYS A 456 -32.95 -37.51 -0.47
N TRP A 457 -32.44 -36.39 0.06
CA TRP A 457 -31.64 -36.40 1.28
C TRP A 457 -32.51 -36.28 2.52
N PRO A 458 -32.68 -37.35 3.30
CA PRO A 458 -33.60 -37.36 4.45
C PRO A 458 -33.12 -36.55 5.66
N GLY A 459 -31.90 -35.95 5.60
CA GLY A 459 -31.30 -35.21 6.72
C GLY A 459 -30.60 -36.12 7.75
N PRO A 460 -29.68 -35.56 8.54
CA PRO A 460 -28.89 -36.31 9.50
C PRO A 460 -29.68 -36.78 10.73
N GLU A 461 -30.88 -36.25 10.98
CA GLU A 461 -31.65 -36.56 12.17
C GLU A 461 -32.33 -37.95 12.14
N ASP A 462 -32.55 -38.49 10.92
CA ASP A 462 -33.30 -39.74 10.74
C ASP A 462 -32.42 -40.98 10.43
N TRP A 463 -31.08 -40.85 10.54
CA TRP A 463 -30.18 -41.88 10.04
C TRP A 463 -29.29 -42.53 11.10
N PRO A 464 -29.27 -43.87 11.16
CA PRO A 464 -28.22 -44.59 11.89
C PRO A 464 -26.86 -44.27 11.23
N ALA A 465 -25.90 -43.87 12.05
CA ALA A 465 -24.57 -43.40 11.60
C ALA A 465 -23.75 -44.44 10.81
N ASP A 466 -24.21 -45.67 10.73
CA ASP A 466 -23.53 -46.80 10.13
C ASP A 466 -24.04 -47.25 8.75
N ARG A 467 -25.15 -46.66 8.25
CA ARG A 467 -25.78 -47.10 6.98
C ARG A 467 -26.32 -45.97 6.12
N TRP A 468 -25.91 -44.75 6.28
CA TRP A 468 -26.49 -43.60 5.61
C TRP A 468 -26.22 -43.58 4.08
N TRP A 469 -25.14 -44.20 3.58
CA TRP A 469 -24.83 -44.30 2.14
C TRP A 469 -25.72 -45.31 1.40
N ASP A 470 -26.22 -46.37 2.08
CA ASP A 470 -27.02 -47.40 1.42
C ASP A 470 -28.42 -46.96 1.02
N ARG A 471 -28.97 -45.99 1.73
CA ARG A 471 -30.34 -45.47 1.46
C ARG A 471 -30.38 -44.30 0.49
N ARG A 472 -29.26 -43.62 0.26
CA ARG A 472 -29.18 -42.46 -0.63
C ARG A 472 -29.73 -42.73 -2.03
N PHE A 473 -29.56 -43.94 -2.52
CA PHE A 473 -29.98 -44.34 -3.85
C PHE A 473 -31.39 -44.98 -3.90
N SER A 474 -31.91 -45.54 -2.82
CA SER A 474 -33.20 -46.24 -2.84
C SER A 474 -34.41 -45.32 -2.93
N GLN A 475 -34.31 -44.05 -2.57
CA GLN A 475 -35.38 -43.05 -2.73
C GLN A 475 -35.25 -42.23 -4.01
N ALA A 476 -34.10 -42.25 -4.67
CA ALA A 476 -33.83 -41.45 -5.87
C ALA A 476 -34.57 -41.95 -7.10
N GLU A 477 -34.84 -43.27 -7.23
CA GLU A 477 -35.44 -43.91 -8.42
C GLU A 477 -36.76 -43.28 -8.90
N LYS A 478 -37.46 -42.53 -8.02
CA LYS A 478 -38.74 -41.87 -8.32
C LYS A 478 -38.70 -40.35 -8.19
N CYS A 479 -37.54 -39.77 -7.97
CA CYS A 479 -37.38 -38.35 -7.75
C CYS A 479 -37.30 -37.59 -9.08
N SER A 480 -38.25 -36.70 -9.35
CA SER A 480 -38.24 -35.86 -10.53
C SER A 480 -37.24 -34.71 -10.47
N THR A 481 -36.75 -34.38 -9.25
CA THR A 481 -35.79 -33.25 -9.08
C THR A 481 -34.37 -33.64 -9.53
N CYS A 482 -34.02 -34.93 -9.41
CA CYS A 482 -32.69 -35.42 -9.76
C CYS A 482 -32.71 -36.53 -10.83
N ASP A 483 -33.86 -36.76 -11.48
CA ASP A 483 -34.06 -37.84 -12.48
C ASP A 483 -33.53 -39.21 -12.03
N GLY A 484 -33.73 -39.54 -10.77
CA GLY A 484 -33.31 -40.82 -10.20
C GLY A 484 -31.84 -40.91 -9.82
N THR A 485 -31.01 -39.88 -10.02
CA THR A 485 -29.59 -39.91 -9.71
C THR A 485 -29.28 -39.83 -8.20
N GLY A 486 -30.21 -39.29 -7.40
CA GLY A 486 -29.99 -38.97 -5.99
C GLY A 486 -29.00 -37.86 -5.75
N ARG A 487 -28.56 -37.18 -6.79
CA ARG A 487 -27.50 -36.13 -6.75
C ARG A 487 -28.05 -34.80 -7.23
N ARG A 488 -27.58 -33.73 -6.63
CA ARG A 488 -27.74 -32.35 -7.08
C ARG A 488 -26.64 -31.97 -8.08
N LEU A 489 -25.41 -32.45 -7.83
CA LEU A 489 -24.25 -32.18 -8.65
C LEU A 489 -23.72 -33.49 -9.22
N PRO A 490 -23.13 -33.50 -10.43
CA PRO A 490 -22.46 -34.69 -10.99
C PRO A 490 -21.37 -35.23 -10.05
N GLU A 491 -21.03 -36.49 -10.16
CA GLU A 491 -19.88 -37.02 -9.43
C GLU A 491 -18.59 -36.41 -9.98
N PRO A 492 -17.66 -35.95 -9.10
CA PRO A 492 -16.41 -35.40 -9.58
C PRO A 492 -15.53 -36.51 -10.18
N TYR A 493 -14.81 -36.16 -11.25
CA TYR A 493 -13.80 -37.05 -11.85
C TYR A 493 -12.72 -37.45 -10.86
N ALA A 494 -12.37 -36.53 -9.97
CA ALA A 494 -11.44 -36.80 -8.87
C ALA A 494 -11.69 -35.85 -7.69
N ARG A 495 -11.31 -36.31 -6.49
CA ARG A 495 -11.17 -35.50 -5.28
C ARG A 495 -9.72 -35.59 -4.82
N ALA A 496 -8.93 -34.57 -5.15
CA ALA A 496 -7.51 -34.50 -4.80
C ALA A 496 -7.36 -34.03 -3.34
N ALA A 497 -6.74 -34.85 -2.50
CA ALA A 497 -6.61 -34.53 -1.07
C ALA A 497 -5.17 -34.63 -0.59
N ASP A 498 -4.85 -33.89 0.50
CA ASP A 498 -3.52 -33.93 1.09
C ASP A 498 -3.04 -35.37 1.33
N PRO A 499 -1.92 -35.78 0.71
CA PRO A 499 -1.38 -37.12 0.90
C PRO A 499 -0.79 -37.37 2.29
N ALA A 500 -0.53 -36.33 3.09
CA ALA A 500 0.06 -36.50 4.42
C ALA A 500 -0.90 -37.14 5.43
N ASP A 501 -2.21 -36.98 5.25
CA ASP A 501 -3.22 -37.57 6.12
C ASP A 501 -3.89 -38.81 5.46
N ALA A 502 -3.16 -39.89 5.42
CA ALA A 502 -3.66 -41.17 4.86
C ALA A 502 -4.87 -41.69 5.60
N ASP A 503 -4.88 -41.58 6.95
CA ASP A 503 -5.98 -42.08 7.79
C ASP A 503 -7.29 -41.33 7.50
N ALA A 504 -7.22 -40.00 7.30
CA ALA A 504 -8.37 -39.21 6.91
C ALA A 504 -8.89 -39.61 5.52
N ARG A 505 -8.02 -39.85 4.57
CA ARG A 505 -8.41 -40.29 3.21
C ARG A 505 -9.06 -41.68 3.23
N ASP A 506 -8.51 -42.63 4.00
CA ASP A 506 -9.06 -43.95 4.15
C ASP A 506 -10.45 -43.88 4.84
N ARG A 507 -10.59 -43.03 5.86
CA ARG A 507 -11.86 -42.77 6.53
C ARG A 507 -12.90 -42.20 5.58
N TRP A 508 -12.51 -41.22 4.73
CA TRP A 508 -13.39 -40.62 3.72
C TRP A 508 -13.85 -41.67 2.70
N SER A 509 -12.92 -42.50 2.20
CA SER A 509 -13.23 -43.60 1.28
C SER A 509 -14.21 -44.60 1.92
N ALA A 510 -14.00 -44.96 3.16
CA ALA A 510 -14.89 -45.85 3.91
C ALA A 510 -16.30 -45.27 4.12
N LEU A 511 -16.43 -43.93 4.14
CA LEU A 511 -17.68 -43.20 4.23
C LEU A 511 -18.29 -42.81 2.86
N GLY A 512 -17.78 -43.38 1.76
CA GLY A 512 -18.34 -43.24 0.42
C GLY A 512 -17.92 -41.94 -0.32
N VAL A 513 -16.85 -41.27 0.13
CA VAL A 513 -16.24 -40.12 -0.53
C VAL A 513 -14.78 -40.43 -0.84
N PRO A 514 -14.51 -41.25 -1.88
CA PRO A 514 -13.13 -41.63 -2.20
C PRO A 514 -12.32 -40.39 -2.63
N THR A 515 -11.08 -40.34 -2.16
CA THR A 515 -10.11 -39.29 -2.50
C THR A 515 -8.84 -39.91 -3.07
N ILE A 516 -8.17 -39.18 -3.91
CA ILE A 516 -6.84 -39.51 -4.43
C ILE A 516 -5.77 -38.64 -3.74
N ALA A 517 -4.55 -39.17 -3.65
CA ALA A 517 -3.43 -38.42 -3.11
C ALA A 517 -3.04 -37.28 -4.09
N ALA A 518 -3.09 -36.05 -3.62
CA ALA A 518 -2.75 -34.88 -4.41
C ALA A 518 -1.25 -34.81 -4.70
N ASN A 519 -0.90 -34.20 -5.84
CA ASN A 519 0.47 -33.80 -6.12
C ASN A 519 0.89 -32.64 -5.20
N LYS A 520 1.96 -32.84 -4.40
CA LYS A 520 2.50 -31.84 -3.46
C LYS A 520 3.57 -30.92 -4.07
N ALA A 521 3.87 -31.03 -5.35
CA ALA A 521 4.84 -30.14 -5.99
C ALA A 521 4.41 -28.68 -5.85
N ARG A 522 4.95 -28.03 -4.82
CA ARG A 522 4.44 -26.72 -4.37
C ARG A 522 4.76 -25.63 -5.39
N ARG A 523 5.96 -25.65 -5.97
CA ARG A 523 6.40 -24.68 -6.98
C ARG A 523 5.55 -24.74 -8.25
N GLU A 524 5.38 -25.94 -8.78
CA GLU A 524 4.54 -26.16 -9.97
C GLU A 524 3.08 -25.79 -9.70
N GLY A 525 2.60 -26.07 -8.47
CA GLY A 525 1.27 -25.68 -8.05
C GLY A 525 1.05 -24.17 -7.99
N PHE A 526 2.03 -23.40 -7.48
CA PHE A 526 1.99 -21.93 -7.53
C PHE A 526 1.89 -21.44 -8.99
N GLN A 527 2.77 -21.92 -9.83
CA GLN A 527 2.79 -21.55 -11.26
C GLN A 527 1.51 -21.92 -11.98
N ALA A 528 0.92 -23.08 -11.66
CA ALA A 528 -0.33 -23.53 -12.26
C ALA A 528 -1.50 -22.61 -11.88
N VAL A 529 -1.61 -22.22 -10.62
CA VAL A 529 -2.65 -21.28 -10.16
C VAL A 529 -2.42 -19.90 -10.77
N ASP A 530 -1.18 -19.38 -10.78
CA ASP A 530 -0.86 -18.07 -11.38
C ASP A 530 -1.24 -18.03 -12.86
N ARG A 531 -0.92 -19.07 -13.63
CA ARG A 531 -1.26 -19.15 -15.05
C ARG A 531 -2.78 -19.10 -15.29
N LEU A 532 -3.59 -19.71 -14.42
CA LEU A 532 -5.05 -19.65 -14.52
C LEU A 532 -5.61 -18.28 -14.10
N LEU A 533 -4.89 -17.55 -13.26
CA LEU A 533 -5.26 -16.18 -12.88
C LEU A 533 -4.84 -15.14 -13.91
N GLU A 534 -3.96 -15.47 -14.85
CA GLU A 534 -3.62 -14.57 -15.95
C GLU A 534 -4.80 -14.40 -16.91
N VAL A 535 -5.05 -13.16 -17.31
CA VAL A 535 -6.07 -12.85 -18.32
C VAL A 535 -5.49 -13.03 -19.71
N GLN A 536 -5.96 -14.03 -20.43
CA GLN A 536 -5.59 -14.30 -21.82
C GLN A 536 -6.82 -14.10 -22.71
N ASP A 537 -6.67 -13.39 -23.81
CA ASP A 537 -7.78 -13.06 -24.74
C ASP A 537 -9.02 -12.45 -24.04
N GLY A 538 -8.76 -11.64 -23.00
CA GLY A 538 -9.81 -10.96 -22.22
C GLY A 538 -10.54 -11.84 -21.20
N ARG A 539 -10.02 -13.03 -20.88
CA ARG A 539 -10.64 -13.99 -19.95
C ARG A 539 -9.60 -14.62 -19.02
N PRO A 540 -9.92 -14.78 -17.72
CA PRO A 540 -9.11 -15.60 -16.83
C PRO A 540 -9.38 -17.09 -17.05
N GLY A 541 -8.42 -17.94 -16.74
CA GLY A 541 -8.57 -19.40 -16.72
C GLY A 541 -9.23 -19.94 -15.48
N LEU A 542 -9.39 -19.11 -14.43
CA LEU A 542 -10.05 -19.45 -13.17
C LEU A 542 -11.01 -18.32 -12.76
N VAL A 543 -12.24 -18.71 -12.41
CA VAL A 543 -13.24 -17.80 -11.84
C VAL A 543 -13.84 -18.39 -10.56
N ILE A 544 -14.26 -17.52 -9.65
CA ILE A 544 -14.84 -17.88 -8.36
C ILE A 544 -16.26 -17.35 -8.31
N HIS A 545 -17.22 -18.20 -7.97
CA HIS A 545 -18.59 -17.78 -7.80
C HIS A 545 -18.76 -16.90 -6.56
N ASP A 546 -19.44 -15.76 -6.71
CA ASP A 546 -19.75 -14.87 -5.58
C ASP A 546 -20.77 -15.54 -4.65
N HIS A 547 -20.23 -16.23 -3.67
CA HIS A 547 -21.00 -16.92 -2.65
C HIS A 547 -20.31 -16.75 -1.29
N PRO A 548 -21.04 -16.58 -0.19
CA PRO A 548 -20.46 -16.40 1.14
C PRO A 548 -19.42 -17.48 1.53
N SER A 549 -19.61 -18.70 1.06
CA SER A 549 -18.67 -19.81 1.37
C SER A 549 -17.32 -19.67 0.67
N THR A 550 -17.21 -18.94 -0.43
CA THR A 550 -15.93 -18.75 -1.16
C THR A 550 -15.06 -17.64 -0.55
N ALA A 551 -15.59 -16.87 0.39
CA ALA A 551 -14.87 -15.77 1.04
C ALA A 551 -13.50 -16.15 1.63
N PRO A 552 -13.32 -17.30 2.34
CA PRO A 552 -12.01 -17.70 2.85
C PRO A 552 -10.96 -17.86 1.75
N LEU A 553 -11.29 -18.52 0.65
CA LEU A 553 -10.39 -18.69 -0.48
C LEU A 553 -10.04 -17.35 -1.13
N ARG A 554 -11.01 -16.46 -1.31
CA ARG A 554 -10.80 -15.12 -1.86
C ARG A 554 -9.83 -14.31 -0.98
N VAL A 555 -9.96 -14.43 0.34
CA VAL A 555 -9.04 -13.79 1.29
C VAL A 555 -7.64 -14.38 1.16
N GLU A 556 -7.50 -15.71 1.13
CA GLU A 556 -6.20 -16.37 1.01
C GLU A 556 -5.52 -16.00 -0.32
N LEU A 557 -6.22 -16.04 -1.46
CA LEU A 557 -5.66 -15.62 -2.76
C LEU A 557 -5.19 -14.16 -2.76
N ARG A 558 -5.89 -13.28 -2.03
CA ARG A 558 -5.56 -11.87 -1.94
C ARG A 558 -4.41 -11.57 -1.00
N GLU A 559 -4.25 -12.34 0.08
CA GLU A 559 -3.37 -12.01 1.20
C GLU A 559 -2.14 -12.92 1.31
N LEU A 560 -2.13 -14.08 0.63
CA LEU A 560 -1.01 -15.02 0.68
C LEU A 560 0.27 -14.38 0.13
N ALA A 561 1.33 -14.41 0.92
CA ALA A 561 2.59 -13.78 0.58
C ALA A 561 3.78 -14.71 0.77
N TRP A 562 4.83 -14.48 -0.02
CA TRP A 562 6.11 -15.17 0.19
C TRP A 562 6.75 -14.73 1.50
N LYS A 563 7.34 -15.68 2.19
CA LYS A 563 8.09 -15.37 3.40
C LYS A 563 9.34 -14.56 3.04
N ASP A 564 9.48 -13.38 3.66
CA ASP A 564 10.63 -12.53 3.42
C ASP A 564 11.94 -13.25 3.83
N PRO A 565 12.87 -13.51 2.89
CA PRO A 565 14.13 -14.18 3.19
C PRO A 565 15.05 -13.35 4.11
N THR A 566 14.77 -12.06 4.29
CA THR A 566 15.56 -11.17 5.16
C THR A 566 15.11 -11.18 6.61
N ALA A 567 13.93 -11.72 6.92
CA ALA A 567 13.38 -11.81 8.28
C ALA A 567 14.06 -12.85 9.19
N GLY A 568 15.09 -13.53 8.75
CA GLY A 568 15.88 -14.46 9.56
C GLY A 568 17.27 -14.68 8.98
N LYS A 569 18.27 -14.63 9.84
CA LYS A 569 19.71 -14.81 9.62
C LYS A 569 20.11 -15.16 8.18
N ARG A 570 20.84 -14.27 7.53
CA ARG A 570 21.63 -14.61 6.34
C ARG A 570 22.56 -15.77 6.69
N SER A 571 22.17 -16.98 6.44
CA SER A 571 23.03 -18.13 6.33
C SER A 571 22.80 -18.75 4.97
N GLN A 572 23.81 -18.55 4.14
CA GLN A 572 24.20 -19.35 2.98
C GLN A 572 23.12 -19.97 2.12
N LEU A 573 23.07 -19.51 0.86
CA LEU A 573 22.70 -20.27 -0.34
C LEU A 573 21.85 -21.52 -0.05
N THR A 574 20.56 -21.41 -0.09
CA THR A 574 19.72 -22.55 -0.35
C THR A 574 18.48 -22.14 -1.15
N VAL A 575 18.40 -22.69 -2.31
CA VAL A 575 17.32 -22.61 -3.32
C VAL A 575 15.94 -23.04 -2.77
N HIS A 576 15.82 -23.39 -1.49
CA HIS A 576 14.62 -23.98 -0.89
C HIS A 576 13.63 -22.99 -0.25
N ARG A 577 13.87 -21.66 -0.29
CA ARG A 577 12.99 -20.68 0.36
C ARG A 577 11.89 -20.10 -0.55
N GLU A 578 11.89 -20.41 -1.82
CA GLU A 578 10.89 -19.92 -2.79
C GLU A 578 9.50 -20.56 -2.67
N THR A 579 9.27 -21.39 -1.65
CA THR A 579 7.99 -22.09 -1.45
C THR A 579 7.39 -21.88 -0.06
N GLU A 580 8.03 -21.12 0.82
CA GLU A 580 7.48 -20.78 2.12
C GLU A 580 6.59 -19.55 2.03
N VAL A 581 5.36 -19.66 2.49
CA VAL A 581 4.37 -18.58 2.50
C VAL A 581 4.05 -18.12 3.92
N VAL A 582 3.50 -16.91 4.01
CA VAL A 582 2.94 -16.34 5.24
C VAL A 582 1.47 -16.02 4.98
N GLY A 583 0.63 -16.38 5.92
CA GLY A 583 -0.83 -16.25 5.82
C GLY A 583 -1.51 -17.61 6.02
N ALA A 584 -2.84 -17.61 6.02
CA ALA A 584 -3.61 -18.84 5.94
C ALA A 584 -3.56 -19.36 4.50
N ASP A 585 -3.32 -20.66 4.31
CA ASP A 585 -3.14 -21.29 3.01
C ASP A 585 -3.98 -22.57 2.82
N HIS A 586 -4.96 -22.81 3.68
CA HIS A 586 -5.71 -24.08 3.68
C HIS A 586 -6.69 -24.21 2.51
N ALA A 587 -7.49 -23.17 2.22
CA ALA A 587 -8.38 -23.18 1.07
C ALA A 587 -7.57 -23.07 -0.22
N TRP A 588 -6.45 -22.35 -0.18
CA TRP A 588 -5.51 -22.25 -1.27
C TRP A 588 -4.81 -23.59 -1.56
N ASP A 589 -4.35 -24.33 -0.56
CA ASP A 589 -3.77 -25.68 -0.75
C ASP A 589 -4.81 -26.64 -1.35
N ALA A 590 -6.06 -26.59 -0.88
CA ALA A 590 -7.14 -27.37 -1.49
C ALA A 590 -7.39 -26.98 -2.95
N LEU A 591 -7.39 -25.68 -3.28
CA LEU A 591 -7.45 -25.20 -4.67
C LEU A 591 -6.27 -25.70 -5.49
N ARG A 592 -5.06 -25.59 -4.98
CA ARG A 592 -3.84 -26.04 -5.65
C ARG A 592 -3.89 -27.53 -5.97
N TYR A 593 -4.35 -28.37 -5.04
CA TYR A 593 -4.52 -29.82 -5.27
C TYR A 593 -5.52 -30.09 -6.39
N LEU A 594 -6.63 -29.37 -6.40
CA LEU A 594 -7.64 -29.44 -7.45
C LEU A 594 -7.05 -29.04 -8.80
N VAL A 595 -6.35 -27.90 -8.89
CA VAL A 595 -5.75 -27.40 -10.12
C VAL A 595 -4.73 -28.37 -10.69
N MET A 596 -3.83 -28.91 -9.86
CA MET A 596 -2.82 -29.87 -10.29
C MET A 596 -3.45 -31.16 -10.85
N GLU A 597 -4.56 -31.59 -10.28
CA GLU A 597 -5.28 -32.78 -10.76
C GLU A 597 -6.08 -32.47 -12.04
N ALA A 598 -6.72 -31.31 -12.14
CA ALA A 598 -7.39 -30.86 -13.36
C ALA A 598 -6.45 -30.81 -14.56
N ARG A 599 -5.21 -30.34 -14.34
CA ARG A 599 -4.13 -30.36 -15.33
C ARG A 599 -3.77 -31.79 -15.74
N ARG A 600 -3.54 -32.68 -14.76
CA ARG A 600 -3.23 -34.09 -15.05
C ARG A 600 -4.32 -34.75 -15.90
N LEU A 601 -5.57 -34.41 -15.68
CA LEU A 601 -6.72 -34.91 -16.43
C LEU A 601 -6.94 -34.17 -17.77
N ARG A 602 -6.14 -33.13 -18.10
CA ARG A 602 -6.25 -32.29 -19.29
C ARG A 602 -7.63 -31.64 -19.46
N LEU A 603 -8.22 -31.19 -18.35
CA LEU A 603 -9.53 -30.54 -18.37
C LEU A 603 -9.47 -29.03 -18.67
N LEU A 604 -8.31 -28.41 -18.51
CA LEU A 604 -8.13 -26.96 -18.59
C LEU A 604 -7.62 -26.55 -19.98
N ALA A 605 -8.22 -25.51 -20.57
CA ALA A 605 -7.81 -25.00 -21.88
C ALA A 605 -6.40 -24.39 -21.86
N TRP A 606 -6.00 -23.81 -20.74
CA TRP A 606 -4.69 -23.14 -20.55
C TRP A 606 -3.48 -24.11 -20.58
N ASP A 607 -3.72 -25.42 -20.58
CA ASP A 607 -2.67 -26.43 -20.64
C ASP A 607 -2.38 -26.94 -22.05
N ALA A 608 -3.15 -26.49 -23.06
CA ALA A 608 -3.03 -27.02 -24.45
C ALA A 608 -1.75 -26.59 -25.19
N ASP A 609 -1.06 -25.53 -24.72
CA ASP A 609 0.09 -24.91 -25.37
C ASP A 609 1.44 -25.10 -24.65
N GLY A 610 1.53 -25.97 -23.66
CA GLY A 610 2.80 -26.32 -23.03
C GLY A 610 3.65 -27.26 -23.89
N PRO A 611 4.98 -27.05 -24.04
CA PRO A 611 5.82 -28.02 -24.74
C PRO A 611 5.75 -29.36 -23.99
N ASP A 612 5.60 -30.43 -24.77
CA ASP A 612 5.82 -31.81 -24.30
C ASP A 612 7.28 -31.93 -23.80
N GLU A 613 7.52 -31.66 -22.52
CA GLU A 613 8.78 -31.95 -21.86
C GLU A 613 8.77 -33.37 -21.28
N ASP A 614 8.36 -34.36 -22.05
CA ASP A 614 8.66 -35.77 -21.81
C ASP A 614 8.31 -36.57 -23.10
N ALA A 615 9.20 -36.50 -24.08
CA ALA A 615 9.31 -37.47 -25.15
C ALA A 615 10.70 -38.13 -25.13
#